data_f78f3dc4dcd70021b5c6f20558dfbde7
#
_entry.id   f78f3dc4dcd70021b5c6f20558dfbde7
#
_cell.length_a   1.000
_cell.length_b   1.000
_cell.length_c   1.000
_cell.angle_alpha   90.00
_cell.angle_beta   90.00
_cell.angle_gamma   90.00
#
_symmetry.space_group_name_H-M   'P 1'
#
loop_
_entity.id
_entity.type
_entity.pdbx_description
1 polymer ?
#
loop_
_entity_poly.entity_id
_entity_poly.type
_entity_poly.pdbx_seq_one_letter_code
_entity_poly.pdbx_strand_id
1 'polypeptide(L)'
;MVIHWLAIGVRGFSGFFILMLLAEAAAVFLVVRGAVSKSRIKRGIREIASGNVDYQIPLDRLNGGDLKMAEMVNNIGNGLQRAVEEGMKSERLKTDLITNVSHDIKTPLTSIINYVDLLKRENFNDPKIKGYLDILEAKAQRLKTLTEDVVEASKVSSGNICLLYTSRCV
;
A
#
# COMPACT_ATOMS: atom_id res chain seq x y z
N MET A 1 23.68 -60.44 -51.38
CA MET A 1 22.30 -60.04 -51.06
C MET A 1 22.04 -59.90 -49.55
N VAL A 2 22.42 -60.86 -48.70
CA VAL A 2 22.13 -60.85 -47.25
C VAL A 2 22.75 -59.68 -46.49
N ILE A 3 23.98 -59.25 -46.85
CA ILE A 3 24.70 -58.11 -46.20
C ILE A 3 24.01 -56.77 -46.43
N HIS A 4 23.40 -56.60 -47.60
CA HIS A 4 22.69 -55.35 -47.92
C HIS A 4 21.38 -55.17 -47.13
N TRP A 5 20.67 -56.27 -46.87
CA TRP A 5 19.46 -56.27 -46.03
C TRP A 5 19.76 -56.05 -44.54
N LEU A 6 20.86 -56.59 -44.04
CA LEU A 6 21.35 -56.35 -42.69
C LEU A 6 21.76 -54.89 -42.49
N ALA A 7 22.40 -54.29 -43.44
CA ALA A 7 22.82 -52.87 -43.37
C ALA A 7 21.61 -51.90 -43.38
N ILE A 8 20.54 -52.21 -44.11
CA ILE A 8 19.31 -51.41 -44.14
C ILE A 8 18.54 -51.59 -42.81
N GLY A 9 18.49 -52.80 -42.26
CA GLY A 9 17.88 -53.07 -40.96
C GLY A 9 18.55 -52.33 -39.80
N VAL A 10 19.89 -52.32 -39.74
CA VAL A 10 20.66 -51.63 -38.72
C VAL A 10 20.51 -50.09 -38.85
N ARG A 11 20.45 -49.55 -40.06
CA ARG A 11 20.21 -48.10 -40.30
C ARG A 11 18.79 -47.66 -39.90
N GLY A 12 17.78 -48.47 -40.17
CA GLY A 12 16.39 -48.22 -39.74
C GLY A 12 16.22 -48.27 -38.22
N PHE A 13 16.89 -49.21 -37.58
CA PHE A 13 16.86 -49.38 -36.13
C PHE A 13 17.55 -48.23 -35.40
N SER A 14 18.71 -47.72 -35.91
CA SER A 14 19.38 -46.59 -35.34
C SER A 14 18.59 -45.26 -35.52
N GLY A 15 17.91 -45.09 -36.65
CA GLY A 15 17.03 -43.95 -36.88
C GLY A 15 15.85 -43.88 -35.92
N PHE A 16 15.23 -45.05 -35.65
CA PHE A 16 14.14 -45.15 -34.68
C PHE A 16 14.58 -44.78 -33.25
N PHE A 17 15.74 -45.27 -32.81
CA PHE A 17 16.30 -44.92 -31.48
C PHE A 17 16.59 -43.45 -31.34
N ILE A 18 17.14 -42.78 -32.36
CA ILE A 18 17.40 -41.35 -32.36
C ILE A 18 16.09 -40.56 -32.26
N LEU A 19 15.07 -40.97 -33.00
CA LEU A 19 13.76 -40.34 -32.98
C LEU A 19 13.06 -40.47 -31.59
N MET A 20 13.19 -41.65 -30.95
CA MET A 20 12.70 -41.88 -29.61
C MET A 20 13.41 -41.00 -28.57
N LEU A 21 14.74 -40.88 -28.63
CA LEU A 21 15.52 -40.01 -27.72
C LEU A 21 15.15 -38.55 -27.90
N LEU A 22 14.94 -38.11 -29.14
CA LEU A 22 14.48 -36.74 -29.41
C LEU A 22 13.08 -36.48 -28.85
N ALA A 23 12.17 -37.43 -28.98
CA ALA A 23 10.82 -37.33 -28.40
C ALA A 23 10.86 -37.24 -26.86
N GLU A 24 11.69 -38.06 -26.22
CA GLU A 24 11.89 -37.99 -24.77
C GLU A 24 12.51 -36.67 -24.33
N ALA A 25 13.54 -36.21 -25.03
CA ALA A 25 14.16 -34.90 -24.75
C ALA A 25 13.17 -33.75 -24.91
N ALA A 26 12.34 -33.78 -25.96
CA ALA A 26 11.27 -32.80 -26.16
C ALA A 26 10.21 -32.86 -25.03
N ALA A 27 9.81 -34.05 -24.61
CA ALA A 27 8.85 -34.21 -23.51
C ALA A 27 9.41 -33.67 -22.19
N VAL A 28 10.65 -34.00 -21.84
CA VAL A 28 11.33 -33.46 -20.65
C VAL A 28 11.43 -31.93 -20.72
N PHE A 29 11.82 -31.40 -21.88
CA PHE A 29 11.90 -29.94 -22.08
C PHE A 29 10.54 -29.25 -21.84
N LEU A 30 9.44 -29.80 -22.34
CA LEU A 30 8.10 -29.23 -22.14
C LEU A 30 7.67 -29.29 -20.68
N VAL A 31 7.94 -30.38 -19.97
CA VAL A 31 7.63 -30.53 -18.54
C VAL A 31 8.42 -29.53 -17.69
N VAL A 32 9.73 -29.41 -17.93
CA VAL A 32 10.59 -28.46 -17.20
C VAL A 32 10.13 -27.01 -17.47
N ARG A 33 9.84 -26.67 -18.72
CA ARG A 33 9.33 -25.37 -19.09
C ARG A 33 8.03 -25.03 -18.36
N GLY A 34 7.09 -25.95 -18.30
CA GLY A 34 5.82 -25.78 -17.57
C GLY A 34 6.01 -25.64 -16.06
N ALA A 35 6.93 -26.40 -15.46
CA ALA A 35 7.27 -26.28 -14.04
C ALA A 35 7.87 -24.91 -13.69
N VAL A 36 8.76 -24.39 -14.53
CA VAL A 36 9.38 -23.05 -14.36
C VAL A 36 8.33 -21.96 -14.45
N SER A 37 7.41 -22.02 -15.43
CA SER A 37 6.31 -21.06 -15.58
C SER A 37 5.46 -20.97 -14.30
N LYS A 38 5.01 -22.11 -13.80
CA LYS A 38 4.20 -22.17 -12.57
C LYS A 38 4.95 -21.67 -11.34
N SER A 39 6.25 -21.95 -11.25
CA SER A 39 7.10 -21.47 -10.15
C SER A 39 7.20 -19.96 -10.14
N ARG A 40 7.33 -19.32 -11.32
CA ARG A 40 7.37 -17.84 -11.46
C ARG A 40 6.06 -17.19 -10.99
N ILE A 41 4.92 -17.72 -11.42
CA ILE A 41 3.61 -17.22 -11.02
C ILE A 41 3.43 -17.35 -9.50
N LYS A 42 3.77 -18.53 -8.95
CA LYS A 42 3.68 -18.77 -7.50
C LYS A 42 4.57 -17.79 -6.70
N ARG A 43 5.75 -17.47 -7.21
CA ARG A 43 6.63 -16.47 -6.61
C ARG A 43 5.98 -15.08 -6.66
N GLY A 44 5.43 -14.66 -7.81
CA GLY A 44 4.77 -13.37 -7.94
C GLY A 44 3.58 -13.21 -6.99
N ILE A 45 2.74 -14.24 -6.87
CA ILE A 45 1.63 -14.25 -5.91
C ILE A 45 2.15 -14.08 -4.48
N ARG A 46 3.25 -14.75 -4.13
CA ARG A 46 3.84 -14.65 -2.78
C ARG A 46 4.41 -13.26 -2.52
N GLU A 47 5.10 -12.66 -3.48
CA GLU A 47 5.65 -11.30 -3.35
C GLU A 47 4.53 -10.28 -3.11
N ILE A 48 3.46 -10.32 -3.93
CA ILE A 48 2.31 -9.42 -3.76
C ILE A 48 1.60 -9.67 -2.43
N ALA A 49 1.41 -10.94 -2.03
CA ALA A 49 0.79 -11.31 -0.76
C ALA A 49 1.62 -10.91 0.46
N SER A 50 2.94 -10.79 0.33
CA SER A 50 3.82 -10.30 1.39
C SER A 50 3.89 -8.77 1.49
N GLY A 51 3.13 -8.05 0.65
CA GLY A 51 3.07 -6.59 0.64
C GLY A 51 3.94 -5.91 -0.42
N ASN A 52 4.71 -6.66 -1.21
CA ASN A 52 5.47 -6.12 -2.34
C ASN A 52 4.55 -5.95 -3.56
N VAL A 53 3.69 -4.92 -3.50
CA VAL A 53 2.67 -4.67 -4.53
C VAL A 53 3.24 -4.18 -5.86
N ASP A 54 4.47 -3.67 -5.87
CA ASP A 54 5.16 -3.20 -7.08
C ASP A 54 5.76 -4.35 -7.89
N TYR A 55 5.76 -5.58 -7.34
CA TYR A 55 6.32 -6.73 -8.04
C TYR A 55 5.50 -7.07 -9.28
N GLN A 56 6.19 -7.17 -10.42
CA GLN A 56 5.63 -7.60 -11.70
C GLN A 56 6.18 -8.97 -12.11
N ILE A 57 5.30 -9.89 -12.44
CA ILE A 57 5.70 -11.18 -13.00
C ILE A 57 6.17 -10.95 -14.44
N PRO A 58 7.41 -11.31 -14.80
CA PRO A 58 7.87 -11.21 -16.18
C PRO A 58 7.04 -12.11 -17.10
N LEU A 59 6.44 -11.52 -18.14
CA LEU A 59 5.54 -12.23 -19.08
C LEU A 59 6.31 -12.96 -20.19
N ASP A 60 7.60 -12.67 -20.36
CA ASP A 60 8.46 -13.31 -21.34
C ASP A 60 8.53 -14.83 -21.09
N ARG A 61 8.42 -15.59 -22.17
CA ARG A 61 8.45 -17.07 -22.16
C ARG A 61 7.26 -17.75 -21.47
N LEU A 62 6.21 -17.01 -21.09
CA LEU A 62 4.93 -17.55 -20.67
C LEU A 62 4.01 -17.67 -21.88
N ASN A 63 3.21 -18.77 -21.95
CA ASN A 63 2.29 -19.00 -23.05
C ASN A 63 0.95 -19.52 -22.54
N GLY A 64 -0.11 -19.29 -23.32
CA GLY A 64 -1.45 -19.85 -23.05
C GLY A 64 -2.03 -19.45 -21.69
N GLY A 65 -2.43 -20.43 -20.89
CA GLY A 65 -3.07 -20.22 -19.60
C GLY A 65 -2.15 -19.57 -18.57
N ASP A 66 -0.85 -19.91 -18.57
CA ASP A 66 0.14 -19.34 -17.65
C ASP A 66 0.35 -17.83 -17.89
N LEU A 67 0.34 -17.41 -19.18
CA LEU A 67 0.43 -15.99 -19.55
C LEU A 67 -0.79 -15.21 -19.02
N LYS A 68 -2.00 -15.70 -19.28
CA LYS A 68 -3.23 -15.07 -18.78
C LYS A 68 -3.26 -14.97 -17.26
N MET A 69 -2.80 -16.01 -16.57
CA MET A 69 -2.73 -16.01 -15.11
C MET A 69 -1.73 -14.97 -14.59
N ALA A 70 -0.55 -14.86 -15.20
CA ALA A 70 0.45 -13.87 -14.83
C ALA A 70 -0.05 -12.42 -15.07
N GLU A 71 -0.74 -12.18 -16.19
CA GLU A 71 -1.39 -10.89 -16.48
C GLU A 71 -2.46 -10.53 -15.43
N MET A 72 -3.32 -11.50 -15.06
CA MET A 72 -4.32 -11.27 -14.02
C MET A 72 -3.69 -10.94 -12.67
N VAL A 73 -2.62 -11.65 -12.29
CA VAL A 73 -1.91 -11.38 -11.04
C VAL A 73 -1.25 -10.00 -11.06
N ASN A 74 -0.62 -9.61 -12.17
CA ASN A 74 -0.05 -8.28 -12.34
C ASN A 74 -1.14 -7.18 -12.26
N ASN A 75 -2.30 -7.41 -12.86
CA ASN A 75 -3.44 -6.49 -12.79
C ASN A 75 -3.98 -6.35 -11.36
N ILE A 76 -4.02 -7.44 -10.58
CA ILE A 76 -4.38 -7.39 -9.15
C ILE A 76 -3.34 -6.57 -8.38
N GLY A 77 -2.04 -6.79 -8.61
CA GLY A 77 -0.96 -5.99 -8.00
C GLY A 77 -1.13 -4.50 -8.28
N ASN A 78 -1.31 -4.13 -9.54
CA ASN A 78 -1.54 -2.74 -9.95
C ASN A 78 -2.82 -2.12 -9.36
N GLY A 79 -3.87 -2.90 -9.20
CA GLY A 79 -5.11 -2.49 -8.55
C GLY A 79 -4.91 -2.22 -7.06
N LEU A 80 -4.19 -3.11 -6.38
CA LEU A 80 -3.86 -2.98 -4.96
C LEU A 80 -2.95 -1.77 -4.71
N GLN A 81 -1.93 -1.58 -5.54
CA GLN A 81 -1.04 -0.41 -5.46
C GLN A 81 -1.84 0.89 -5.54
N ARG A 82 -2.71 1.02 -6.54
CA ARG A 82 -3.58 2.21 -6.68
C ARG A 82 -4.47 2.43 -5.47
N ALA A 83 -5.08 1.38 -4.93
CA ALA A 83 -5.91 1.48 -3.75
C ALA A 83 -5.14 1.95 -2.51
N VAL A 84 -3.89 1.49 -2.33
CA VAL A 84 -3.00 1.93 -1.26
C VAL A 84 -2.62 3.40 -1.45
N GLU A 85 -2.23 3.81 -2.66
CA GLU A 85 -1.87 5.20 -2.98
C GLU A 85 -3.05 6.17 -2.75
N GLU A 86 -4.26 5.79 -3.20
CA GLU A 86 -5.48 6.57 -2.97
C GLU A 86 -5.82 6.66 -1.48
N GLY A 87 -5.69 5.56 -0.74
CA GLY A 87 -5.86 5.54 0.71
C GLY A 87 -4.90 6.48 1.43
N MET A 88 -3.60 6.41 1.10
CA MET A 88 -2.58 7.30 1.66
C MET A 88 -2.83 8.77 1.31
N LYS A 89 -3.25 9.06 0.07
CA LYS A 89 -3.61 10.42 -0.36
C LYS A 89 -4.82 10.95 0.42
N SER A 90 -5.85 10.12 0.60
CA SER A 90 -7.04 10.49 1.38
C SER A 90 -6.67 10.81 2.83
N GLU A 91 -5.80 10.01 3.44
CA GLU A 91 -5.37 10.22 4.83
C GLU A 91 -4.53 11.49 5.00
N ARG A 92 -3.64 11.78 4.05
CA ARG A 92 -2.89 13.05 4.02
C ARG A 92 -3.82 14.25 3.89
N LEU A 93 -4.80 14.18 2.98
CA LEU A 93 -5.78 15.26 2.80
C LEU A 93 -6.59 15.50 4.07
N LYS A 94 -7.01 14.46 4.80
CA LYS A 94 -7.70 14.61 6.09
C LYS A 94 -6.82 15.33 7.11
N THR A 95 -5.56 14.94 7.22
CA THR A 95 -4.60 15.56 8.14
C THR A 95 -4.35 17.03 7.81
N ASP A 96 -4.15 17.34 6.53
CA ASP A 96 -3.93 18.72 6.07
C ASP A 96 -5.17 19.59 6.31
N LEU A 97 -6.37 19.06 6.01
CA LEU A 97 -7.62 19.76 6.27
C LEU A 97 -7.80 20.05 7.76
N ILE A 98 -7.61 19.08 8.64
CA ILE A 98 -7.75 19.25 10.09
C ILE A 98 -6.73 20.27 10.60
N THR A 99 -5.49 20.21 10.13
CA THR A 99 -4.44 21.15 10.54
C THR A 99 -4.75 22.58 10.08
N ASN A 100 -5.16 22.78 8.84
CA ASN A 100 -5.47 24.08 8.28
C ASN A 100 -6.72 24.69 8.94
N VAL A 101 -7.80 23.91 9.06
CA VAL A 101 -9.03 24.37 9.72
C VAL A 101 -8.76 24.74 11.18
N SER A 102 -7.94 23.97 11.88
CA SER A 102 -7.59 24.27 13.27
C SER A 102 -6.77 25.55 13.41
N HIS A 103 -5.84 25.81 12.49
CA HIS A 103 -5.10 27.06 12.44
C HIS A 103 -6.04 28.25 12.19
N ASP A 104 -6.97 28.12 11.24
CA ASP A 104 -7.92 29.17 10.88
C ASP A 104 -8.97 29.44 11.98
N ILE A 105 -9.25 28.46 12.83
CA ILE A 105 -10.07 28.64 14.05
C ILE A 105 -9.24 29.24 15.18
N LYS A 106 -7.99 28.88 15.37
CA LYS A 106 -7.14 29.34 16.47
C LYS A 106 -6.92 30.85 16.41
N THR A 107 -6.77 31.44 15.23
CA THR A 107 -6.51 32.86 15.05
C THR A 107 -7.67 33.76 15.54
N PRO A 108 -8.94 33.59 15.07
CA PRO A 108 -10.05 34.37 15.55
C PRO A 108 -10.37 34.06 17.03
N LEU A 109 -10.15 32.85 17.47
CA LEU A 109 -10.38 32.45 18.87
C LEU A 109 -9.40 33.13 19.83
N THR A 110 -8.13 33.24 19.45
CA THR A 110 -7.13 34.01 20.22
C THR A 110 -7.55 35.49 20.32
N SER A 111 -8.08 36.07 19.25
CA SER A 111 -8.60 37.42 19.26
C SER A 111 -9.78 37.55 20.24
N ILE A 112 -10.73 36.61 20.24
CA ILE A 112 -11.86 36.64 21.17
C ILE A 112 -11.37 36.56 22.62
N ILE A 113 -10.44 35.68 22.94
CA ILE A 113 -9.87 35.55 24.29
C ILE A 113 -9.22 36.89 24.71
N ASN A 114 -8.43 37.49 23.83
CA ASN A 114 -7.77 38.76 24.12
C ASN A 114 -8.76 39.92 24.35
N TYR A 115 -9.84 39.99 23.56
CA TYR A 115 -10.88 41.05 23.79
C TYR A 115 -11.67 40.79 25.07
N VAL A 116 -11.97 39.52 25.43
CA VAL A 116 -12.59 39.20 26.71
C VAL A 116 -11.69 39.60 27.88
N ASP A 117 -10.38 39.38 27.78
CA ASP A 117 -9.42 39.77 28.80
C ASP A 117 -9.32 41.33 28.93
N LEU A 118 -9.32 42.05 27.82
CA LEU A 118 -9.36 43.49 27.83
C LEU A 118 -10.64 44.04 28.49
N LEU A 119 -11.80 43.50 28.14
CA LEU A 119 -13.08 43.88 28.72
C LEU A 119 -13.11 43.56 30.25
N LYS A 120 -12.52 42.50 30.72
CA LYS A 120 -12.39 42.19 32.15
C LYS A 120 -11.54 43.23 32.88
N ARG A 121 -10.51 43.80 32.24
CA ARG A 121 -9.65 44.86 32.84
C ARG A 121 -10.34 46.20 32.96
N GLU A 122 -11.38 46.48 32.14
CA GLU A 122 -12.20 47.71 32.25
C GLU A 122 -13.04 47.78 33.54
N ASN A 123 -12.99 46.74 34.34
CA ASN A 123 -13.55 46.70 35.68
C ASN A 123 -15.02 47.15 35.81
N PHE A 124 -15.89 46.55 35.00
CA PHE A 124 -17.33 46.80 35.06
C PHE A 124 -17.88 46.48 36.47
N ASN A 125 -18.58 47.46 37.05
CA ASN A 125 -19.19 47.29 38.40
C ASN A 125 -20.44 46.40 38.39
N ASP A 126 -20.99 46.03 37.23
CA ASP A 126 -22.16 45.19 37.14
C ASP A 126 -21.75 43.70 37.24
N PRO A 127 -22.26 43.00 38.31
CA PRO A 127 -21.96 41.61 38.53
C PRO A 127 -22.47 40.68 37.39
N LYS A 128 -23.51 41.06 36.64
CA LYS A 128 -24.01 40.32 35.50
C LYS A 128 -23.03 40.35 34.37
N ILE A 129 -22.42 41.51 34.07
CA ILE A 129 -21.41 41.67 33.00
C ILE A 129 -20.19 40.80 33.33
N LYS A 130 -19.73 40.81 34.61
CA LYS A 130 -18.63 39.95 35.04
C LYS A 130 -18.96 38.48 34.80
N GLY A 131 -20.16 38.03 35.18
CA GLY A 131 -20.59 36.63 34.97
C GLY A 131 -20.63 36.23 33.47
N TYR A 132 -21.05 37.16 32.60
CA TYR A 132 -21.03 36.88 31.13
C TYR A 132 -19.61 36.77 30.60
N LEU A 133 -18.69 37.63 31.01
CA LEU A 133 -17.31 37.59 30.62
C LEU A 133 -16.60 36.32 31.08
N ASP A 134 -16.87 35.86 32.32
CA ASP A 134 -16.31 34.60 32.83
C ASP A 134 -16.80 33.38 32.03
N ILE A 135 -18.09 33.37 31.66
CA ILE A 135 -18.64 32.31 30.83
C ILE A 135 -18.00 32.34 29.41
N LEU A 136 -17.84 33.52 28.82
CA LEU A 136 -17.28 33.70 27.49
C LEU A 136 -15.82 33.22 27.46
N GLU A 137 -15.01 33.60 28.43
CA GLU A 137 -13.64 33.16 28.60
C GLU A 137 -13.54 31.64 28.72
N ALA A 138 -14.35 31.05 29.62
CA ALA A 138 -14.36 29.60 29.83
C ALA A 138 -14.74 28.83 28.56
N LYS A 139 -15.72 29.34 27.78
CA LYS A 139 -16.12 28.72 26.51
C LYS A 139 -15.06 28.89 25.41
N ALA A 140 -14.44 30.05 25.31
CA ALA A 140 -13.37 30.31 24.35
C ALA A 140 -12.14 29.43 24.66
N GLN A 141 -11.75 29.33 25.92
CA GLN A 141 -10.64 28.48 26.34
C GLN A 141 -10.92 27.00 26.06
N ARG A 142 -12.15 26.54 26.32
CA ARG A 142 -12.54 25.15 26.02
C ARG A 142 -12.49 24.88 24.52
N LEU A 143 -12.92 25.81 23.67
CA LEU A 143 -12.85 25.65 22.22
C LEU A 143 -11.40 25.60 21.72
N LYS A 144 -10.50 26.40 22.32
CA LYS A 144 -9.07 26.35 22.04
C LYS A 144 -8.48 24.97 22.33
N THR A 145 -8.76 24.42 23.51
CA THR A 145 -8.29 23.07 23.89
C THR A 145 -8.83 22.02 22.92
N LEU A 146 -10.12 22.05 22.58
CA LEU A 146 -10.72 21.10 21.64
C LEU A 146 -10.07 21.15 20.24
N THR A 147 -9.73 22.34 19.74
CA THR A 147 -9.03 22.46 18.44
C THR A 147 -7.60 21.90 18.51
N GLU A 148 -6.92 22.11 19.63
CA GLU A 148 -5.57 21.54 19.88
C GLU A 148 -5.62 20.01 19.96
N ASP A 149 -6.58 19.44 20.68
CA ASP A 149 -6.80 17.99 20.81
C ASP A 149 -7.10 17.33 19.45
N VAL A 150 -7.90 17.97 18.60
CA VAL A 150 -8.23 17.45 17.25
C VAL A 150 -6.99 17.42 16.35
N VAL A 151 -6.13 18.46 16.40
CA VAL A 151 -4.87 18.47 15.64
C VAL A 151 -3.94 17.37 16.13
N GLU A 152 -3.83 17.20 17.45
CA GLU A 152 -2.95 16.18 18.03
C GLU A 152 -3.45 14.77 17.67
N ALA A 153 -4.74 14.51 17.80
CA ALA A 153 -5.35 13.24 17.41
C ALA A 153 -5.15 12.95 15.92
N SER A 154 -5.26 13.95 15.05
CA SER A 154 -5.00 13.82 13.61
C SER A 154 -3.55 13.45 13.29
N LYS A 155 -2.59 14.08 13.99
CA LYS A 155 -1.16 13.76 13.82
C LYS A 155 -0.83 12.33 14.26
N VAL A 156 -1.45 11.86 15.34
CA VAL A 156 -1.31 10.48 15.83
C VAL A 156 -1.88 9.48 14.82
N SER A 157 -3.06 9.77 14.27
CA SER A 157 -3.74 8.89 13.30
C SER A 157 -3.01 8.82 11.95
N SER A 158 -2.32 9.88 11.54
CA SER A 158 -1.62 9.93 10.25
C SER A 158 -0.26 9.22 10.21
N GLY A 159 0.08 8.43 11.23
CA GLY A 159 1.25 7.55 11.22
C GLY A 159 2.60 8.23 11.45
N ASN A 160 2.63 9.52 11.79
CA ASN A 160 3.87 10.22 12.15
C ASN A 160 4.47 9.79 13.52
N ILE A 161 3.89 8.76 14.17
CA ILE A 161 4.43 8.14 15.40
C ILE A 161 5.07 6.78 15.09
N CYS A 162 5.79 6.64 14.00
CA CYS A 162 6.47 5.38 13.70
C CYS A 162 7.89 5.27 14.30
N LEU A 163 8.34 6.18 15.15
CA LEU A 163 9.75 6.16 15.60
C LEU A 163 9.98 5.89 17.08
N LEU A 164 8.94 5.66 17.90
CA LEU A 164 9.17 5.40 19.32
C LEU A 164 8.88 3.96 19.78
N TYR A 165 8.37 3.08 18.88
CA TYR A 165 8.03 1.71 19.29
C TYR A 165 9.06 0.65 18.90
N THR A 166 10.10 0.97 18.12
CA THR A 166 11.11 -0.02 17.68
C THR A 166 12.36 -0.09 18.54
N SER A 167 12.47 0.70 19.63
CA SER A 167 13.67 0.67 20.50
C SER A 167 13.49 -0.09 21.81
N ARG A 168 12.41 -0.89 21.96
CA ARG A 168 12.18 -1.64 23.21
C ARG A 168 11.72 -3.09 22.99
N CYS A 169 12.39 -3.79 22.09
CA CYS A 169 12.37 -5.25 22.03
C CYS A 169 13.78 -5.72 21.66
N VAL A 170 14.67 -5.75 22.58
CA VAL A 170 15.83 -6.66 22.66
C VAL A 170 15.80 -7.27 24.04
#